data_f46ec6ac08ff7da9a89abeacbdb707c6
#
_entry.id   f46ec6ac08ff7da9a89abeacbdb707c6
#
_cell.length_a   1.000
_cell.length_b   1.000
_cell.length_c   1.000
_cell.angle_alpha   90.00
_cell.angle_beta   90.00
_cell.angle_gamma   90.00
#
_symmetry.space_group_name_H-M   'P 1'
#
loop_
_entity.id
_entity.type
_entity.pdbx_description
1 polymer ?
#
loop_
_entity_poly.entity_id
_entity_poly.type
_entity_poly.pdbx_seq_one_letter_code
_entity_poly.pdbx_strand_id
1 'polypeptide(L)'
;IDIIVIDSVAALVPRQEIEGDMGASHVGVQARLMSQAMRKLSGAISKSNCIVIFTNQLREKVGVMYGNPEVTTGGKALKFYASVRIDVRRVESLKNGSEVYGSHTRCKVVKNKVAPPFKDAEFDIMYGTGISKEGEMVDLGVKYNVIQKSGAWFSYKDQRIGQGRDAAR
;
A
#
# COMPACT_ATOMS: atom_id res chain seq x y z
N ILE A 1 23.26 -5.58 2.00
CA ILE A 1 22.05 -4.80 1.65
C ILE A 1 20.90 -5.44 2.39
N ASP A 2 20.24 -4.67 3.25
CA ASP A 2 19.18 -5.19 4.12
C ASP A 2 17.79 -5.01 3.49
N ILE A 3 17.61 -3.94 2.68
CA ILE A 3 16.35 -3.63 2.01
C ILE A 3 16.62 -3.18 0.57
N ILE A 4 15.83 -3.71 -0.36
CA ILE A 4 15.76 -3.26 -1.76
C ILE A 4 14.33 -2.86 -2.05
N VAL A 5 14.13 -1.66 -2.59
CA VAL A 5 12.81 -1.20 -3.04
C VAL A 5 12.82 -1.04 -4.56
N ILE A 6 11.84 -1.66 -5.22
CA ILE A 6 11.63 -1.55 -6.67
C ILE A 6 10.33 -0.78 -6.88
N ASP A 7 10.45 0.49 -7.23
CA ASP A 7 9.34 1.41 -7.48
C ASP A 7 9.37 1.83 -8.95
N SER A 8 8.53 1.30 -9.76
CA SER A 8 7.49 0.30 -9.56
C SER A 8 7.63 -0.83 -10.61
N VAL A 9 6.93 -1.95 -10.38
CA VAL A 9 6.89 -3.04 -11.38
C VAL A 9 6.42 -2.56 -12.75
N ALA A 10 5.52 -1.56 -12.79
CA ALA A 10 5.01 -0.98 -14.02
C ALA A 10 6.10 -0.30 -14.88
N ALA A 11 7.18 0.16 -14.25
CA ALA A 11 8.30 0.83 -14.93
C ALA A 11 9.39 -0.15 -15.43
N LEU A 12 9.25 -1.45 -15.13
CA LEU A 12 10.17 -2.47 -15.63
C LEU A 12 9.82 -2.82 -17.06
N VAL A 13 10.57 -2.25 -18.00
CA VAL A 13 10.35 -2.45 -19.44
C VAL A 13 11.27 -3.55 -19.95
N PRO A 14 10.74 -4.58 -20.64
CA PRO A 14 11.56 -5.59 -21.30
C PRO A 14 12.39 -5.01 -22.44
N ARG A 15 13.61 -5.53 -22.62
CA ARG A 15 14.53 -5.06 -23.67
C ARG A 15 13.89 -5.10 -25.07
N GLN A 16 13.10 -6.15 -25.36
CA GLN A 16 12.38 -6.29 -26.62
C GLN A 16 11.37 -5.17 -26.90
N GLU A 17 10.82 -4.58 -25.82
CA GLU A 17 9.89 -3.46 -25.93
C GLU A 17 10.65 -2.13 -26.12
N ILE A 18 11.85 -2.00 -25.53
CA ILE A 18 12.72 -0.82 -25.71
C ILE A 18 13.29 -0.76 -27.12
N GLU A 19 13.69 -1.90 -27.68
CA GLU A 19 14.33 -2.01 -28.99
C GLU A 19 13.31 -2.21 -30.14
N GLY A 20 12.03 -2.44 -29.81
CA GLY A 20 10.95 -2.66 -30.77
C GLY A 20 10.39 -1.36 -31.35
N ASP A 21 9.68 -1.49 -32.48
CA ASP A 21 9.03 -0.35 -33.12
C ASP A 21 7.85 0.17 -32.28
N MET A 22 7.61 1.47 -32.32
CA MET A 22 6.47 2.11 -31.69
C MET A 22 5.16 1.53 -32.26
N GLY A 23 4.32 0.99 -31.37
CA GLY A 23 3.05 0.36 -31.75
C GLY A 23 3.13 -1.15 -31.98
N ALA A 24 4.31 -1.77 -31.89
CA ALA A 24 4.44 -3.23 -31.91
C ALA A 24 3.74 -3.86 -30.70
N SER A 25 3.06 -4.99 -30.92
CA SER A 25 2.34 -5.71 -29.86
C SER A 25 3.31 -6.54 -29.01
N HIS A 26 3.51 -6.16 -27.76
CA HIS A 26 4.37 -6.85 -26.80
C HIS A 26 3.56 -7.57 -25.70
N VAL A 27 2.42 -8.18 -26.08
CA VAL A 27 1.52 -8.83 -25.12
C VAL A 27 2.24 -9.92 -24.32
N GLY A 28 2.21 -9.77 -23.01
CA GLY A 28 2.74 -10.75 -22.06
C GLY A 28 4.26 -10.78 -21.92
N VAL A 29 5.04 -9.94 -22.61
CA VAL A 29 6.51 -9.92 -22.50
C VAL A 29 6.95 -9.52 -21.09
N GLN A 30 6.34 -8.48 -20.51
CA GLN A 30 6.60 -8.07 -19.14
C GLN A 30 6.24 -9.18 -18.13
N ALA A 31 5.14 -9.91 -18.33
CA ALA A 31 4.77 -11.02 -17.45
C ALA A 31 5.78 -12.18 -17.51
N ARG A 32 6.34 -12.46 -18.67
CA ARG A 32 7.43 -13.45 -18.85
C ARG A 32 8.70 -13.00 -18.17
N LEU A 33 9.08 -11.72 -18.34
CA LEU A 33 10.21 -11.11 -17.66
C LEU A 33 10.08 -11.26 -16.13
N MET A 34 8.94 -10.88 -15.57
CA MET A 34 8.67 -10.98 -14.14
C MET A 34 8.72 -12.43 -13.65
N SER A 35 8.21 -13.37 -14.43
CA SER A 35 8.28 -14.79 -14.08
C SER A 35 9.71 -15.32 -14.04
N GLN A 36 10.57 -14.89 -14.97
CA GLN A 36 12.00 -15.23 -14.97
C GLN A 36 12.74 -14.55 -13.82
N ALA A 37 12.47 -13.27 -13.59
CA ALA A 37 13.07 -12.49 -12.51
C ALA A 37 12.76 -13.13 -11.14
N MET A 38 11.51 -13.49 -10.88
CA MET A 38 11.13 -14.11 -9.61
C MET A 38 11.84 -15.45 -9.38
N ARG A 39 11.98 -16.28 -10.41
CA ARG A 39 12.73 -17.54 -10.30
C ARG A 39 14.20 -17.32 -9.95
N LYS A 40 14.85 -16.33 -10.55
CA LYS A 40 16.26 -16.00 -10.28
C LYS A 40 16.43 -15.33 -8.91
N LEU A 41 15.60 -14.32 -8.61
CA LEU A 41 15.71 -13.53 -7.39
C LEU A 41 15.34 -14.32 -6.14
N SER A 42 14.35 -15.22 -6.19
CA SER A 42 13.93 -15.99 -5.01
C SER A 42 15.06 -16.81 -4.42
N GLY A 43 15.91 -17.41 -5.25
CA GLY A 43 17.08 -18.16 -4.79
C GLY A 43 18.17 -17.28 -4.18
N ALA A 44 18.37 -16.08 -4.69
CA ALA A 44 19.32 -15.10 -4.13
C ALA A 44 18.80 -14.49 -2.83
N ILE A 45 17.53 -14.07 -2.81
CA ILE A 45 16.89 -13.46 -1.64
C ILE A 45 16.82 -14.45 -0.47
N SER A 46 16.51 -15.73 -0.71
CA SER A 46 16.44 -16.73 0.35
C SER A 46 17.79 -17.02 1.03
N LYS A 47 18.91 -16.71 0.38
CA LYS A 47 20.26 -16.86 0.90
C LYS A 47 20.81 -15.59 1.56
N SER A 48 20.12 -14.48 1.39
CA SER A 48 20.47 -13.19 1.98
C SER A 48 19.42 -12.80 3.01
N ASN A 49 19.81 -12.04 4.03
CA ASN A 49 18.88 -11.47 5.00
C ASN A 49 18.26 -10.16 4.48
N CYS A 50 17.99 -10.12 3.17
CA CYS A 50 17.49 -8.92 2.49
C CYS A 50 15.98 -8.96 2.31
N ILE A 51 15.31 -7.87 2.63
CA ILE A 51 13.89 -7.66 2.32
C ILE A 51 13.78 -6.98 0.96
N VAL A 52 12.98 -7.56 0.06
CA VAL A 52 12.71 -6.95 -1.25
C VAL A 52 11.26 -6.50 -1.32
N ILE A 53 11.06 -5.20 -1.54
CA ILE A 53 9.76 -4.56 -1.64
C ILE A 53 9.51 -4.17 -3.10
N PHE A 54 8.39 -4.64 -3.64
CA PHE A 54 7.88 -4.22 -4.94
C PHE A 54 6.66 -3.35 -4.76
N THR A 55 6.68 -2.12 -5.25
CA THR A 55 5.44 -1.37 -5.45
C THR A 55 4.81 -1.76 -6.79
N ASN A 56 3.49 -1.77 -6.85
CA ASN A 56 2.77 -2.09 -8.08
C ASN A 56 1.50 -1.25 -8.19
N GLN A 57 1.04 -1.07 -9.41
CA GLN A 57 -0.19 -0.36 -9.71
C GLN A 57 -1.32 -1.34 -9.99
N LEU A 58 -2.53 -0.96 -9.61
CA LEU A 58 -3.75 -1.66 -9.98
C LEU A 58 -4.26 -1.09 -11.31
N ARG A 59 -4.73 -1.97 -12.18
CA ARG A 59 -5.38 -1.65 -13.43
C ARG A 59 -6.70 -2.39 -13.48
N GLU A 60 -7.69 -1.82 -14.11
CA GLU A 60 -8.94 -2.50 -14.36
C GLU A 60 -8.88 -3.27 -15.68
N LYS A 61 -9.27 -4.52 -15.63
CA LYS A 61 -9.43 -5.35 -16.83
C LYS A 61 -10.80 -5.08 -17.42
N VAL A 62 -10.81 -4.54 -18.63
CA VAL A 62 -12.05 -4.30 -19.40
C VAL A 62 -12.75 -5.61 -19.71
N GLY A 63 -14.08 -5.63 -19.60
CA GLY A 63 -14.92 -6.78 -19.97
C GLY A 63 -15.11 -7.84 -18.88
N VAL A 64 -14.70 -7.58 -17.64
CA VAL A 64 -15.01 -8.46 -16.51
C VAL A 64 -16.38 -8.09 -15.95
N MET A 65 -17.40 -8.90 -16.26
CA MET A 65 -18.78 -8.70 -15.79
C MET A 65 -19.00 -9.21 -14.35
N TYR A 66 -18.20 -10.17 -13.89
CA TYR A 66 -18.33 -10.78 -12.55
C TYR A 66 -16.95 -10.92 -11.90
N GLY A 67 -16.90 -10.72 -10.58
CA GLY A 67 -15.68 -10.81 -9.78
C GLY A 67 -14.90 -9.48 -9.73
N ASN A 68 -13.66 -9.53 -9.21
CA ASN A 68 -12.83 -8.33 -9.08
C ASN A 68 -12.07 -8.07 -10.41
N PRO A 69 -12.35 -6.95 -11.09
CA PRO A 69 -11.66 -6.59 -12.34
C PRO A 69 -10.21 -6.13 -12.12
N GLU A 70 -9.82 -5.83 -10.89
CA GLU A 70 -8.50 -5.27 -10.58
C GLU A 70 -7.38 -6.28 -10.82
N VAL A 71 -6.41 -5.88 -11.61
CA VAL A 71 -5.21 -6.65 -11.93
C VAL A 71 -3.96 -5.82 -11.69
N THR A 72 -2.87 -6.49 -11.33
CA THR A 72 -1.55 -5.86 -11.20
C THR A 72 -0.78 -5.98 -12.49
N THR A 73 0.09 -5.01 -12.79
CA THR A 73 1.04 -5.09 -13.91
C THR A 73 2.09 -6.18 -13.65
N GLY A 74 2.76 -6.66 -14.71
CA GLY A 74 3.79 -7.70 -14.60
C GLY A 74 3.27 -9.12 -14.43
N GLY A 75 1.96 -9.38 -14.67
CA GLY A 75 1.36 -10.71 -14.64
C GLY A 75 1.13 -11.27 -13.24
N LYS A 76 1.06 -12.59 -13.13
CA LYS A 76 0.68 -13.27 -11.87
C LYS A 76 1.87 -13.71 -11.01
N ALA A 77 3.09 -13.72 -11.53
CA ALA A 77 4.25 -14.31 -10.84
C ALA A 77 4.46 -13.71 -9.43
N LEU A 78 4.46 -12.39 -9.33
CA LEU A 78 4.70 -11.69 -8.06
C LEU A 78 3.65 -12.06 -6.99
N LYS A 79 2.39 -12.29 -7.38
CA LYS A 79 1.33 -12.74 -6.45
C LYS A 79 1.66 -14.06 -5.76
N PHE A 80 2.32 -14.99 -6.49
CA PHE A 80 2.70 -16.30 -5.95
C PHE A 80 3.98 -16.22 -5.11
N TYR A 81 4.99 -15.52 -5.61
CA TYR A 81 6.29 -15.44 -4.94
C TYR A 81 6.27 -14.58 -3.67
N ALA A 82 5.51 -13.50 -3.63
CA ALA A 82 5.45 -12.61 -2.47
C ALA A 82 5.05 -13.34 -1.19
N SER A 83 5.80 -13.12 -0.11
CA SER A 83 5.49 -13.60 1.24
C SER A 83 4.39 -12.79 1.89
N VAL A 84 4.41 -11.49 1.71
CA VAL A 84 3.41 -10.55 2.20
C VAL A 84 2.89 -9.72 1.04
N ARG A 85 1.59 -9.47 0.99
CA ARG A 85 0.96 -8.54 0.04
C ARG A 85 0.05 -7.60 0.81
N ILE A 86 0.24 -6.32 0.57
CA ILE A 86 -0.53 -5.25 1.20
C ILE A 86 -1.25 -4.48 0.09
N ASP A 87 -2.55 -4.32 0.24
CA ASP A 87 -3.37 -3.44 -0.58
C ASP A 87 -3.45 -2.09 0.14
N VAL A 88 -2.98 -1.03 -0.52
CA VAL A 88 -2.94 0.33 0.03
C VAL A 88 -3.95 1.17 -0.72
N ARG A 89 -4.94 1.71 0.00
CA ARG A 89 -6.03 2.51 -0.57
C ARG A 89 -6.17 3.84 0.14
N ARG A 90 -6.27 4.91 -0.62
CA ARG A 90 -6.76 6.18 -0.08
C ARG A 90 -8.27 6.05 0.11
N VAL A 91 -8.74 6.30 1.34
CA VAL A 91 -10.14 6.28 1.72
C VAL A 91 -10.77 7.65 1.44
N GLU A 92 -10.12 8.71 1.96
CA GLU A 92 -10.56 10.08 1.79
C GLU A 92 -9.39 11.06 1.76
N SER A 93 -9.66 12.29 1.31
CA SER A 93 -8.69 13.38 1.37
C SER A 93 -8.93 14.21 2.62
N LEU A 94 -7.88 14.49 3.38
CA LEU A 94 -7.91 15.39 4.52
C LEU A 94 -7.84 16.84 4.00
N LYS A 95 -8.83 17.64 4.37
CA LYS A 95 -8.99 19.01 3.86
C LYS A 95 -9.16 20.00 4.98
N ASN A 96 -8.58 21.18 4.80
CA ASN A 96 -8.87 22.37 5.59
C ASN A 96 -9.48 23.42 4.62
N GLY A 97 -10.80 23.58 4.65
CA GLY A 97 -11.52 24.32 3.63
C GLY A 97 -11.35 23.69 2.24
N SER A 98 -10.76 24.41 1.30
CA SER A 98 -10.45 23.94 -0.06
C SER A 98 -9.08 23.27 -0.19
N GLU A 99 -8.19 23.44 0.77
CA GLU A 99 -6.82 22.92 0.72
C GLU A 99 -6.77 21.46 1.17
N VAL A 100 -6.13 20.60 0.36
CA VAL A 100 -5.89 19.21 0.69
C VAL A 100 -4.49 19.10 1.30
N TYR A 101 -4.41 18.73 2.57
CA TYR A 101 -3.15 18.62 3.31
C TYR A 101 -2.71 17.18 3.61
N GLY A 102 -3.54 16.21 3.29
CA GLY A 102 -3.22 14.81 3.55
C GLY A 102 -4.27 13.86 3.00
N SER A 103 -4.12 12.59 3.34
CA SER A 103 -5.07 11.54 2.99
C SER A 103 -5.23 10.53 4.10
N HIS A 104 -6.47 10.13 4.38
CA HIS A 104 -6.75 8.95 5.19
C HIS A 104 -6.55 7.70 4.34
N THR A 105 -5.71 6.81 4.81
CA THR A 105 -5.23 5.65 4.04
C THR A 105 -5.51 4.37 4.80
N ARG A 106 -6.00 3.36 4.06
CA ARG A 106 -6.21 2.02 4.57
C ARG A 106 -5.22 1.06 3.93
N CYS A 107 -4.53 0.28 4.76
CA CYS A 107 -3.66 -0.82 4.36
C CYS A 107 -4.30 -2.15 4.77
N LYS A 108 -4.57 -3.02 3.80
CA LYS A 108 -5.11 -4.36 4.03
C LYS A 108 -4.08 -5.42 3.68
N VAL A 109 -3.77 -6.30 4.62
CA VAL A 109 -2.89 -7.45 4.38
C VAL A 109 -3.68 -8.54 3.67
N VAL A 110 -3.57 -8.63 2.34
CA VAL A 110 -4.33 -9.58 1.50
C VAL A 110 -3.66 -10.95 1.36
N LYS A 111 -2.38 -11.06 1.71
CA LYS A 111 -1.62 -12.30 1.79
C LYS A 111 -0.53 -12.16 2.84
N ASN A 112 -0.38 -13.17 3.68
CA ASN A 112 0.72 -13.24 4.62
C ASN A 112 1.11 -14.71 4.84
N LYS A 113 2.41 -15.04 4.67
CA LYS A 113 2.96 -16.38 4.90
C LYS A 113 3.65 -16.51 6.26
N VAL A 114 3.85 -15.37 6.96
CA VAL A 114 4.61 -15.31 8.22
C VAL A 114 3.75 -14.97 9.43
N ALA A 115 2.50 -14.57 9.21
CA ALA A 115 1.51 -14.29 10.25
C ALA A 115 0.08 -14.41 9.69
N PRO A 116 -0.98 -14.40 10.52
CA PRO A 116 -2.36 -14.40 10.04
C PRO A 116 -2.64 -13.22 9.12
N PRO A 117 -3.21 -13.48 7.91
CA PRO A 117 -3.55 -12.43 6.95
C PRO A 117 -4.85 -11.70 7.32
N PHE A 118 -5.28 -10.79 6.43
CA PHE A 118 -6.57 -10.08 6.47
C PHE A 118 -6.73 -9.08 7.63
N LYS A 119 -5.60 -8.62 8.20
CA LYS A 119 -5.61 -7.48 9.11
C LYS A 119 -5.60 -6.18 8.32
N ASP A 120 -6.33 -5.20 8.83
CA ASP A 120 -6.39 -3.84 8.30
C ASP A 120 -5.73 -2.87 9.29
N ALA A 121 -5.07 -1.85 8.76
CA ALA A 121 -4.61 -0.68 9.48
C ALA A 121 -5.05 0.58 8.72
N GLU A 122 -5.54 1.57 9.44
CA GLU A 122 -5.93 2.86 8.89
C GLU A 122 -5.15 3.96 9.61
N PHE A 123 -4.64 4.92 8.84
CA PHE A 123 -3.85 6.03 9.33
C PHE A 123 -3.85 7.19 8.34
N ASP A 124 -3.47 8.37 8.82
CA ASP A 124 -3.33 9.54 7.99
C ASP A 124 -1.92 9.69 7.44
N ILE A 125 -1.83 10.01 6.16
CA ILE A 125 -0.59 10.45 5.51
C ILE A 125 -0.69 11.95 5.28
N MET A 126 0.16 12.70 5.97
CA MET A 126 0.27 14.14 5.85
C MET A 126 1.24 14.50 4.73
N TYR A 127 0.90 15.42 3.87
CA TYR A 127 1.79 15.83 2.80
C TYR A 127 3.02 16.56 3.37
N GLY A 128 4.19 16.16 2.93
CA GLY A 128 5.47 16.69 3.38
C GLY A 128 6.03 16.07 4.67
N THR A 129 5.19 15.51 5.55
CA THR A 129 5.62 14.95 6.85
C THR A 129 5.42 13.44 6.99
N GLY A 130 4.57 12.83 6.14
CA GLY A 130 4.34 11.39 6.15
C GLY A 130 3.25 10.95 7.13
N ILE A 131 3.38 9.77 7.72
CA ILE A 131 2.37 9.18 8.61
C ILE A 131 2.22 9.99 9.89
N SER A 132 0.97 10.40 10.21
CA SER A 132 0.64 11.13 11.44
C SER A 132 0.59 10.17 12.63
N LYS A 133 1.66 10.17 13.42
CA LYS A 133 1.73 9.36 14.65
C LYS A 133 0.76 9.87 15.72
N GLU A 134 0.60 11.18 15.82
CA GLU A 134 -0.29 11.84 16.77
C GLU A 134 -1.75 11.49 16.46
N GLY A 135 -2.15 11.55 15.19
CA GLY A 135 -3.49 11.15 14.74
C GLY A 135 -3.78 9.68 15.06
N GLU A 136 -2.80 8.80 14.80
CA GLU A 136 -2.92 7.38 15.12
C GLU A 136 -3.04 7.14 16.64
N MET A 137 -2.29 7.88 17.45
CA MET A 137 -2.39 7.79 18.92
C MET A 137 -3.79 8.18 19.41
N VAL A 138 -4.40 9.22 18.86
CA VAL A 138 -5.78 9.62 19.21
C VAL A 138 -6.77 8.52 18.82
N ASP A 139 -6.69 7.99 17.61
CA ASP A 139 -7.60 6.96 17.12
C ASP A 139 -7.50 5.66 17.91
N LEU A 140 -6.27 5.19 18.14
CA LEU A 140 -6.02 4.01 18.97
C LEU A 140 -6.41 4.27 20.43
N GLY A 141 -6.14 5.47 20.96
CA GLY A 141 -6.56 5.88 22.28
C GLY A 141 -8.07 5.78 22.48
N VAL A 142 -8.84 6.22 21.52
CA VAL A 142 -10.31 6.07 21.53
C VAL A 142 -10.71 4.60 21.39
N LYS A 143 -10.11 3.87 20.45
CA LYS A 143 -10.41 2.45 20.21
C LYS A 143 -10.17 1.57 21.44
N TYR A 144 -9.15 1.87 22.21
CA TYR A 144 -8.81 1.12 23.41
C TYR A 144 -9.34 1.76 24.71
N ASN A 145 -10.24 2.75 24.61
CA ASN A 145 -10.83 3.46 25.76
C ASN A 145 -9.82 4.16 26.68
N VAL A 146 -8.65 4.52 26.17
CA VAL A 146 -7.65 5.35 26.88
C VAL A 146 -8.03 6.83 26.77
N ILE A 147 -8.51 7.22 25.59
CA ILE A 147 -9.07 8.55 25.32
C ILE A 147 -10.59 8.42 25.27
N GLN A 148 -11.29 9.23 26.04
CA GLN A 148 -12.74 9.30 26.02
C GLN A 148 -13.21 10.27 24.95
N LYS A 149 -14.16 9.82 24.11
CA LYS A 149 -14.81 10.65 23.10
C LYS A 149 -16.26 10.86 23.48
N SER A 150 -16.65 12.12 23.70
CA SER A 150 -18.02 12.53 23.96
C SER A 150 -18.45 13.60 22.95
N GLY A 151 -19.29 13.20 21.99
CA GLY A 151 -19.62 14.05 20.85
C GLY A 151 -18.36 14.45 20.07
N ALA A 152 -18.11 15.76 19.94
CA ALA A 152 -16.92 16.30 19.31
C ALA A 152 -15.69 16.43 20.25
N TRP A 153 -15.86 16.19 21.55
CA TRP A 153 -14.80 16.39 22.53
C TRP A 153 -14.02 15.11 22.80
N PHE A 154 -12.70 15.27 22.89
CA PHE A 154 -11.75 14.24 23.31
C PHE A 154 -11.18 14.60 24.67
N SER A 155 -11.07 13.61 25.57
CA SER A 155 -10.58 13.77 26.93
C SER A 155 -9.64 12.63 27.32
N TYR A 156 -8.60 12.96 28.06
CA TYR A 156 -7.66 12.00 28.64
C TYR A 156 -7.52 12.29 30.13
N LYS A 157 -7.74 11.29 31.00
CA LYS A 157 -7.70 11.45 32.47
C LYS A 157 -8.48 12.69 32.95
N ASP A 158 -9.73 12.81 32.53
CA ASP A 158 -10.65 13.90 32.83
C ASP A 158 -10.25 15.29 32.34
N GLN A 159 -9.15 15.42 31.61
CA GLN A 159 -8.75 16.65 30.95
C GLN A 159 -9.22 16.64 29.46
N ARG A 160 -9.85 17.71 29.05
CA ARG A 160 -10.19 17.94 27.63
C ARG A 160 -8.91 18.22 26.84
N ILE A 161 -8.63 17.39 25.81
CA ILE A 161 -7.45 17.54 24.94
C ILE A 161 -7.77 18.27 23.64
N GLY A 162 -9.03 18.25 23.19
CA GLY A 162 -9.42 18.99 21.99
C GLY A 162 -10.88 18.80 21.60
N GLN A 163 -11.38 19.75 20.81
CA GLN A 163 -12.68 19.65 20.11
C GLN A 163 -12.43 19.30 18.64
N GLY A 164 -12.86 18.12 18.25
CA GLY A 164 -12.52 17.55 16.94
C GLY A 164 -11.20 16.78 17.00
N ARG A 165 -11.02 15.89 16.02
CA ARG A 165 -9.86 15.00 15.94
C ARG A 165 -8.55 15.78 15.71
N ASP A 166 -8.60 16.83 14.87
CA ASP A 166 -7.43 17.63 14.54
C ASP A 166 -6.95 18.51 15.72
N ALA A 167 -7.87 18.96 16.56
CA ALA A 167 -7.51 19.72 17.76
C ALA A 167 -7.03 18.80 18.92
N ALA A 168 -7.36 17.51 18.87
CA ALA A 168 -6.93 16.52 19.85
C ALA A 168 -5.59 15.87 19.48
N ARG A 169 -5.15 16.03 18.25
CA ARG A 169 -3.87 15.59 17.72
C ARG A 169 -2.77 16.60 18.04
#